data_20f68c42e256f6b670d458bcba9be1d1
#
_entry.id   20f68c42e256f6b670d458bcba9be1d1
#
_cell.length_a   1.000
_cell.length_b   1.000
_cell.length_c   1.000
_cell.angle_alpha   90.00
_cell.angle_beta   90.00
_cell.angle_gamma   90.00
#
_symmetry.space_group_name_H-M   'P 1'
#
loop_
_entity.id
_entity.type
_entity.pdbx_description
1 polymer ?
#
loop_
_entity_poly.entity_id
_entity_poly.type
_entity_poly.pdbx_seq_one_letter_code
_entity_poly.pdbx_strand_id
1 'polypeptide(L)'
;MMFYAVFVQPESPGNIGSLTRIMKNFGIEKLVLVDPCEITEETYKFAVHAKDIVDSAIVVKTFEEALDLLDFSIGTTSVYGGKHSVHRISVTPEEIVKNMSKAGKIGIVIGRESSGLTNEELLCCDL
;
A
#
# COMPACT_ATOMS: atom_id res chain seq x y z
N MET A 1 17.28 -3.11 0.39
CA MET A 1 16.03 -2.37 0.18
C MET A 1 14.93 -3.33 -0.24
N MET A 2 13.86 -3.39 0.50
CA MET A 2 12.75 -4.30 0.23
C MET A 2 11.45 -3.51 0.18
N PHE A 3 10.67 -3.67 -0.88
CA PHE A 3 9.41 -2.98 -1.06
C PHE A 3 8.22 -3.82 -0.62
N TYR A 4 7.33 -3.17 0.09
CA TYR A 4 6.04 -3.72 0.51
C TYR A 4 4.93 -2.87 -0.09
N ALA A 5 3.81 -3.50 -0.44
CA ALA A 5 2.57 -2.77 -0.68
C ALA A 5 1.69 -2.98 0.54
N VAL A 6 1.12 -1.91 1.05
CA VAL A 6 0.19 -1.93 2.19
C VAL A 6 -1.16 -1.46 1.69
N PHE A 7 -2.15 -2.33 1.68
CA PHE A 7 -3.50 -2.00 1.21
C PHE A 7 -4.42 -1.86 2.44
N VAL A 8 -4.88 -0.64 2.68
CA VAL A 8 -5.68 -0.32 3.86
C VAL A 8 -7.15 -0.54 3.56
N GLN A 9 -7.76 -1.44 4.30
CA GLN A 9 -9.19 -1.78 4.22
C GLN A 9 -9.69 -1.94 2.79
N PRO A 10 -9.09 -2.84 2.01
CA PRO A 10 -9.59 -3.09 0.66
C PRO A 10 -11.04 -3.57 0.72
N GLU A 11 -11.86 -3.01 -0.15
CA GLU A 11 -13.30 -3.21 -0.14
C GLU A 11 -13.75 -4.27 -1.14
N SER A 12 -12.93 -4.51 -2.15
CA SER A 12 -13.23 -5.46 -3.22
C SER A 12 -12.20 -6.59 -3.29
N PRO A 13 -12.64 -7.85 -3.22
CA PRO A 13 -11.72 -9.00 -3.35
C PRO A 13 -10.93 -8.99 -4.65
N GLY A 14 -11.56 -8.56 -5.75
CA GLY A 14 -10.90 -8.49 -7.05
C GLY A 14 -9.78 -7.46 -7.07
N ASN A 15 -9.93 -6.34 -6.36
CA ASN A 15 -8.90 -5.30 -6.31
C ASN A 15 -7.66 -5.76 -5.56
N ILE A 16 -7.80 -6.62 -4.57
CA ILE A 16 -6.64 -7.24 -3.91
C ILE A 16 -5.85 -8.04 -4.94
N GLY A 17 -6.54 -8.85 -5.74
CA GLY A 17 -5.91 -9.63 -6.80
C GLY A 17 -5.24 -8.76 -7.84
N SER A 18 -5.93 -7.72 -8.30
CA SER A 18 -5.38 -6.79 -9.29
C SER A 18 -4.11 -6.11 -8.79
N LEU A 19 -4.08 -5.73 -7.52
CA LEU A 19 -2.89 -5.14 -6.93
C LEU A 19 -1.72 -6.12 -6.94
N THR A 20 -1.95 -7.37 -6.58
CA THR A 20 -0.86 -8.37 -6.57
C THR A 20 -0.30 -8.59 -7.96
N ARG A 21 -1.15 -8.53 -8.97
CA ARG A 21 -0.72 -8.64 -10.36
C ARG A 21 0.22 -7.50 -10.73
N ILE A 22 -0.13 -6.27 -10.35
CA ILE A 22 0.72 -5.09 -10.59
C ILE A 22 2.04 -5.23 -9.82
N MET A 23 1.96 -5.64 -8.55
CA MET A 23 3.14 -5.85 -7.71
C MET A 23 4.13 -6.81 -8.37
N LYS A 24 3.62 -7.93 -8.89
CA LYS A 24 4.46 -8.94 -9.54
C LYS A 24 5.21 -8.36 -10.73
N ASN A 25 4.55 -7.52 -11.52
CA ASN A 25 5.15 -6.88 -12.68
C ASN A 25 6.28 -5.92 -12.30
N PHE A 26 6.24 -5.35 -11.11
CA PHE A 26 7.26 -4.42 -10.62
C PHE A 26 8.25 -5.07 -9.65
N GLY A 27 8.15 -6.37 -9.43
CA GLY A 27 9.06 -7.08 -8.53
C GLY A 27 8.81 -6.83 -7.05
N ILE A 28 7.61 -6.38 -6.68
CA ILE A 28 7.20 -6.20 -5.29
C ILE A 28 6.52 -7.49 -4.84
N GLU A 29 7.08 -8.15 -3.83
CA GLU A 29 6.61 -9.48 -3.43
C GLU A 29 5.88 -9.52 -2.09
N LYS A 30 5.95 -8.45 -1.30
CA LYS A 30 5.38 -8.42 0.04
C LYS A 30 4.11 -7.57 0.07
N LEU A 31 2.98 -8.21 0.40
CA LEU A 31 1.69 -7.53 0.53
C LEU A 31 1.26 -7.56 1.98
N VAL A 32 0.86 -6.41 2.50
CA VAL A 32 0.24 -6.26 3.82
C VAL A 32 -1.19 -5.78 3.61
N LEU A 33 -2.14 -6.48 4.19
CA LEU A 33 -3.55 -6.11 4.15
C LEU A 33 -3.99 -5.67 5.54
N VAL A 34 -4.51 -4.46 5.65
CA VAL A 34 -5.02 -3.90 6.90
C VAL A 34 -6.53 -4.05 6.92
N ASP A 35 -7.03 -4.87 7.83
CA ASP A 35 -8.46 -5.12 8.03
C ASP A 35 -9.20 -5.29 6.69
N PRO A 36 -8.80 -6.27 5.86
CA PRO A 36 -9.32 -6.41 4.51
C PRO A 36 -10.72 -7.04 4.47
N CYS A 37 -11.40 -6.85 3.34
CA CYS A 37 -12.53 -7.70 2.98
C CYS A 37 -12.06 -9.15 2.82
N GLU A 38 -13.00 -10.05 2.70
CA GLU A 38 -12.70 -11.48 2.56
C GLU A 38 -11.95 -11.76 1.25
N ILE A 39 -10.93 -12.59 1.34
CA ILE A 39 -10.22 -13.10 0.17
C ILE A 39 -11.06 -14.24 -0.42
N THR A 40 -11.41 -14.14 -1.69
CA THR A 40 -12.28 -15.09 -2.36
C THR A 40 -11.62 -15.63 -3.64
N GLU A 41 -12.32 -16.50 -4.34
CA GLU A 41 -11.88 -16.99 -5.65
C GLU A 41 -11.65 -15.85 -6.64
N GLU A 42 -12.45 -14.77 -6.52
CA GLU A 42 -12.29 -13.58 -7.34
C GLU A 42 -10.92 -12.94 -7.15
N THR A 43 -10.42 -12.91 -5.92
CA THR A 43 -9.07 -12.42 -5.62
C THR A 43 -8.03 -13.16 -6.44
N TYR A 44 -8.09 -14.48 -6.42
CA TYR A 44 -7.14 -15.32 -7.16
C TYR A 44 -7.31 -15.20 -8.66
N LYS A 45 -8.54 -15.06 -9.13
CA LYS A 45 -8.82 -14.86 -10.55
C LYS A 45 -8.13 -13.61 -11.08
N PHE A 46 -8.23 -12.50 -10.35
CA PHE A 46 -7.63 -11.24 -10.76
C PHE A 46 -6.13 -11.16 -10.47
N ALA A 47 -5.62 -12.02 -9.59
CA ALA A 47 -4.19 -12.09 -9.33
C ALA A 47 -3.41 -12.69 -10.50
N VAL A 48 -4.06 -13.54 -11.29
CA VAL A 48 -3.49 -14.20 -12.47
C VAL A 48 -2.21 -14.96 -12.10
N HIS A 49 -1.06 -14.43 -12.45
CA HIS A 49 0.24 -15.07 -12.18
C HIS A 49 0.83 -14.69 -10.80
N ALA A 50 0.09 -13.92 -10.01
CA ALA A 50 0.56 -13.41 -8.73
C ALA A 50 -0.16 -14.06 -7.53
N LYS A 51 -0.64 -15.30 -7.69
CA LYS A 51 -1.35 -16.01 -6.62
C LYS A 51 -0.48 -16.26 -5.40
N ASP A 52 0.81 -16.43 -5.60
CA ASP A 52 1.78 -16.59 -4.53
C ASP A 52 1.82 -15.38 -3.60
N ILE A 53 1.65 -14.17 -4.13
CA ILE A 53 1.60 -12.95 -3.34
C ILE A 53 0.34 -12.91 -2.47
N VAL A 54 -0.78 -13.35 -3.02
CA VAL A 54 -2.04 -13.47 -2.25
C VAL A 54 -1.85 -14.44 -1.10
N ASP A 55 -1.28 -15.62 -1.39
CA ASP A 55 -1.09 -16.67 -0.39
C ASP A 55 -0.16 -16.26 0.74
N SER A 56 0.83 -15.43 0.45
CA SER A 56 1.82 -14.98 1.43
C SER A 56 1.49 -13.62 2.06
N ALA A 57 0.33 -13.05 1.76
CA ALA A 57 -0.06 -11.75 2.28
C ALA A 57 -0.10 -11.75 3.80
N ILE A 58 0.41 -10.68 4.39
CA ILE A 58 0.38 -10.46 5.83
C ILE A 58 -0.89 -9.69 6.15
N VAL A 59 -1.76 -10.24 6.98
CA VAL A 59 -3.00 -9.59 7.38
C VAL A 59 -2.85 -9.04 8.79
N VAL A 60 -3.11 -7.75 8.95
CA VAL A 60 -3.08 -7.08 10.26
C VAL A 60 -4.42 -6.39 10.49
N LYS A 61 -4.71 -6.06 11.75
CA LYS A 61 -5.98 -5.45 12.12
C LYS A 61 -5.95 -3.94 12.08
N THR A 62 -4.80 -3.35 12.36
CA THR A 62 -4.68 -1.89 12.49
C THR A 62 -3.59 -1.35 11.57
N PHE A 63 -3.74 -0.08 11.24
CA PHE A 63 -2.77 0.62 10.41
C PHE A 63 -1.41 0.70 11.12
N GLU A 64 -1.42 0.90 12.42
CA GLU A 64 -0.20 0.97 13.23
C GLU A 64 0.60 -0.33 13.15
N GLU A 65 -0.09 -1.47 13.19
CA GLU A 65 0.57 -2.78 13.04
C GLU A 65 1.27 -2.89 11.70
N ALA A 66 0.65 -2.36 10.64
CA ALA A 66 1.27 -2.37 9.31
C ALA A 66 2.50 -1.47 9.28
N LEU A 67 2.42 -0.26 9.84
CA LEU A 67 3.55 0.65 9.86
C LEU A 67 4.73 0.09 10.67
N ASP A 68 4.45 -0.67 11.71
CA ASP A 68 5.49 -1.29 12.53
C ASP A 68 6.34 -2.31 11.75
N LEU A 69 5.82 -2.81 10.63
CA LEU A 69 6.57 -3.71 9.76
C LEU A 69 7.54 -2.98 8.85
N LEU A 70 7.45 -1.66 8.77
CA LEU A 70 8.16 -0.86 7.79
C LEU A 70 9.19 0.05 8.44
N ASP A 71 10.25 0.33 7.71
CA ASP A 71 11.24 1.35 8.11
C ASP A 71 10.89 2.72 7.52
N PHE A 72 10.18 2.72 6.40
CA PHE A 72 9.76 3.94 5.72
C PHE A 72 8.43 3.71 5.01
N SER A 73 7.52 4.68 5.07
CA SER A 73 6.20 4.56 4.45
C SER A 73 5.90 5.74 3.54
N ILE A 74 5.32 5.43 2.38
CA ILE A 74 4.91 6.40 1.37
C ILE A 74 3.40 6.29 1.23
N GLY A 75 2.69 7.34 1.62
CA GLY A 75 1.24 7.38 1.45
C GLY A 75 0.87 7.80 0.03
N THR A 76 -0.17 7.21 -0.50
CA THR A 76 -0.70 7.57 -1.81
C THR A 76 -2.03 8.27 -1.66
N THR A 77 -2.35 9.12 -2.62
CA THR A 77 -3.64 9.79 -2.65
C THR A 77 -4.15 9.83 -4.09
N SER A 78 -5.45 9.63 -4.23
CA SER A 78 -6.13 9.77 -5.51
C SER A 78 -6.72 11.16 -5.69
N VAL A 79 -6.62 12.00 -4.67
CA VAL A 79 -7.19 13.36 -4.70
C VAL A 79 -6.14 14.33 -5.19
N TYR A 80 -6.34 14.84 -6.40
CA TYR A 80 -5.45 15.82 -6.99
C TYR A 80 -5.98 17.22 -6.71
N GLY A 81 -5.14 18.07 -6.11
CA GLY A 81 -5.26 19.52 -6.13
C GLY A 81 -6.64 20.10 -5.92
N GLY A 82 -7.47 19.48 -5.16
CA GLY A 82 -8.80 19.97 -4.87
C GLY A 82 -8.88 20.60 -3.49
N LYS A 83 -10.10 20.82 -3.08
CA LYS A 83 -10.45 21.38 -1.77
C LYS A 83 -9.96 20.53 -0.60
N HIS A 84 -9.47 19.37 -0.88
CA HIS A 84 -8.95 18.44 0.12
C HIS A 84 -7.43 18.40 0.09
N SER A 85 -6.82 19.50 -0.29
CA SER A 85 -5.38 19.59 -0.27
C SER A 85 -4.89 19.22 1.12
N VAL A 86 -4.47 18.02 1.26
CA VAL A 86 -3.59 17.66 2.33
C VAL A 86 -2.36 18.52 2.09
N HIS A 87 -2.04 19.35 3.03
CA HIS A 87 -0.84 20.18 2.94
C HIS A 87 0.38 19.30 3.04
N ARG A 88 0.57 18.48 2.03
CA ARG A 88 1.80 17.74 1.90
C ARG A 88 2.72 18.54 1.01
N ILE A 89 3.85 18.81 1.57
CA ILE A 89 4.95 19.35 0.81
C ILE A 89 5.31 18.30 -0.22
N SER A 90 5.21 18.65 -1.50
CA SER A 90 5.66 17.78 -2.56
C SER A 90 7.15 17.55 -2.39
N VAL A 91 7.55 16.29 -2.34
CA VAL A 91 8.96 15.94 -2.30
C VAL A 91 9.44 15.61 -3.70
N THR A 92 10.67 15.95 -3.99
CA THR A 92 11.27 15.63 -5.28
C THR A 92 11.62 14.14 -5.35
N PRO A 93 11.69 13.57 -6.57
CA PRO A 93 12.17 12.19 -6.71
C PRO A 93 13.53 11.95 -6.06
N GLU A 94 14.41 12.95 -6.11
CA GLU A 94 15.75 12.86 -5.50
C GLU A 94 15.65 12.74 -3.98
N GLU A 95 14.76 13.48 -3.36
CA GLU A 95 14.53 13.40 -1.92
C GLU A 95 13.96 12.04 -1.51
N ILE A 96 13.04 11.51 -2.30
CA ILE A 96 12.49 10.18 -2.08
C ILE A 96 13.61 9.14 -2.12
N VAL A 97 14.40 9.14 -3.15
CA VAL A 97 15.51 8.19 -3.32
C VAL A 97 16.51 8.32 -2.18
N LYS A 98 16.85 9.54 -1.79
CA LYS A 98 17.78 9.79 -0.69
C LYS A 98 17.27 9.21 0.63
N ASN A 99 16.00 9.39 0.93
CA ASN A 99 15.39 8.85 2.15
C ASN A 99 15.27 7.33 2.07
N MET A 100 14.91 6.79 0.91
CA MET A 100 14.76 5.36 0.69
C MET A 100 16.07 4.59 0.78
N SER A 101 17.17 5.20 0.39
CA SER A 101 18.48 4.52 0.40
C SER A 101 18.93 4.11 1.80
N LYS A 102 18.35 4.69 2.84
CA LYS A 102 18.67 4.40 4.24
C LYS A 102 17.69 3.41 4.87
N ALA A 103 16.58 3.13 4.21
CA ALA A 103 15.53 2.27 4.75
C ALA A 103 15.67 0.84 4.23
N GLY A 104 15.45 -0.14 5.11
CA GLY A 104 15.45 -1.55 4.73
C GLY A 104 14.12 -1.97 4.10
N LYS A 105 13.02 -1.64 4.78
CA LYS A 105 11.66 -2.04 4.37
C LYS A 105 10.85 -0.79 4.07
N ILE A 106 10.46 -0.64 2.82
CA ILE A 106 9.73 0.53 2.33
C ILE A 106 8.33 0.09 1.92
N GLY A 107 7.33 0.71 2.52
CA GLY A 107 5.94 0.43 2.19
C GLY A 107 5.30 1.52 1.34
N ILE A 108 4.64 1.11 0.27
CA ILE A 108 3.77 1.98 -0.51
C ILE A 108 2.36 1.73 0.02
N VAL A 109 1.76 2.74 0.61
CA VAL A 109 0.48 2.62 1.32
C VAL A 109 -0.65 3.06 0.41
N ILE A 110 -1.57 2.14 0.16
CA ILE A 110 -2.71 2.33 -0.74
C ILE A 110 -3.98 2.33 0.11
N GLY A 111 -4.83 3.32 -0.10
CA GLY A 111 -6.05 3.48 0.67
C GLY A 111 -7.24 2.73 0.09
N ARG A 112 -8.37 2.87 0.76
CA ARG A 112 -9.65 2.29 0.37
C ARG A 112 -10.04 2.74 -1.03
N GLU A 113 -10.68 1.87 -1.76
CA GLU A 113 -11.08 2.19 -3.15
C GLU A 113 -12.04 3.38 -3.21
N SER A 114 -12.97 3.47 -2.26
CA SER A 114 -14.00 4.51 -2.25
C SER A 114 -13.54 5.84 -1.68
N SER A 115 -12.62 5.84 -0.72
CA SER A 115 -12.29 7.05 0.04
C SER A 115 -10.79 7.32 0.18
N GLY A 116 -9.95 6.37 -0.20
CA GLY A 116 -8.50 6.51 -0.03
C GLY A 116 -8.07 6.44 1.43
N LEU A 117 -6.93 7.00 1.73
CA LEU A 117 -6.42 7.10 3.08
C LEU A 117 -7.05 8.31 3.79
N THR A 118 -7.28 8.16 5.09
CA THR A 118 -7.71 9.30 5.91
C THR A 118 -6.54 10.27 6.08
N ASN A 119 -6.85 11.51 6.47
CA ASN A 119 -5.81 12.50 6.76
C ASN A 119 -4.90 12.02 7.88
N GLU A 120 -5.44 11.36 8.89
CA GLU A 120 -4.66 10.82 9.99
C GLU A 120 -3.69 9.74 9.50
N GLU A 121 -4.16 8.86 8.62
CA GLU A 121 -3.32 7.82 8.03
C GLU A 121 -2.20 8.44 7.18
N LEU A 122 -2.53 9.45 6.38
CA LEU A 122 -1.54 10.15 5.57
C LEU A 122 -0.49 10.84 6.43
N LEU A 123 -0.89 11.44 7.54
CA LEU A 123 0.04 12.10 8.46
C LEU A 123 0.98 11.11 9.15
N CYS A 124 0.56 9.87 9.32
CA CYS A 124 1.40 8.83 9.91
C CYS A 124 2.45 8.29 8.93
N CYS A 125 2.27 8.52 7.63
CA CYS A 125 3.26 8.10 6.64
C CYS A 125 4.43 9.10 6.59
N ASP A 126 5.60 8.60 6.23
CA ASP A 126 6.81 9.42 6.13
C ASP A 126 6.74 10.37 4.93
N LEU A 127 6.10 9.95 3.87
CA LEU A 127 5.89 10.75 2.67
C LEU A 127 4.46 10.67 2.17
#